data_455ac0ecda81114d903f364c18e4309e
#
_entry.id   455ac0ecda81114d903f364c18e4309e
#
_cell.length_a   1.000
_cell.length_b   1.000
_cell.length_c   1.000
_cell.angle_alpha   90.00
_cell.angle_beta   90.00
_cell.angle_gamma   90.00
#
_symmetry.space_group_name_H-M   'P 1'
#
loop_
_entity.id
_entity.type
_entity.pdbx_description
1 polymer ?
#
loop_
_entity_poly.entity_id
_entity_poly.type
_entity_poly.pdbx_seq_one_letter_code
_entity_poly.pdbx_strand_id
1 'polypeptide(L)'
;LHSQNVSRRSLLKFIGTTGGAAMMYQTMEAMGYVGTSDFKGPIKLSGTPKGASVLVLGAGLAGMTAAFELRKAGYKVQLLEYNDRPGGRNWSLYGGDTYTDIGGVSQQVKFAKGLYLNPGPWRLPHHHYGILYYCKLLNVALETFTMVNYNTYIHSTKAFGGQPKRRREIEADFTGYTSELLAKASSQSQLDGTLTKDEKDGLLQILRFWGTLDKNYQYKKSGFVSDARGYKTDPGGGLSGMPEDSDPLPMQQIFDPALYTFIESRSYDYQMQLFQPVGGMGMIGKAFGRALNGLIQYNSKVTSIQQDSKGVTATYIDSKKGGAPKTVHADWCVCTIPATVLSQIPMNVGAPMRNAINQLPYDSSFKVGLQFKRRFWEQDDGIYGGISYTDQPITNIAYPCTGYFGDGPAVLLGGYGYGNSLPDFNFAALPPDQQVQQAVEQGSKIHPQYKKEFLDGVAVAWHRVPWTLGCAGSWTDEGRAKHYKDMCAIDNRIVLAGEHCSYLPAWQEGAVLSALDAIGRLHKRVMTA
;
A
#
# COMPACT_ATOMS: atom_id res chain seq x y z
N LEU A 1 33.77 24.62 10.06
CA LEU A 1 32.45 24.16 9.55
C LEU A 1 31.75 23.43 10.67
N HIS A 2 30.80 24.11 11.34
CA HIS A 2 29.99 23.51 12.39
C HIS A 2 29.04 22.47 11.73
N SER A 3 29.17 21.20 12.09
CA SER A 3 28.18 20.16 11.80
C SER A 3 26.91 20.50 12.57
N GLN A 4 25.97 21.16 11.92
CA GLN A 4 24.60 21.19 12.44
C GLN A 4 24.07 19.75 12.40
N ASN A 5 23.86 19.17 13.56
CA ASN A 5 23.14 17.90 13.69
C ASN A 5 21.73 18.09 13.13
N VAL A 6 21.54 17.70 11.89
CA VAL A 6 20.22 17.68 11.27
C VAL A 6 19.40 16.66 12.03
N SER A 7 18.35 17.09 12.75
CA SER A 7 17.50 16.16 13.47
C SER A 7 16.80 15.23 12.47
N ARG A 8 16.52 13.98 12.88
CA ARG A 8 15.76 13.01 12.07
C ARG A 8 14.46 13.62 11.54
N ARG A 9 13.80 14.46 12.35
CA ARG A 9 12.57 15.18 11.98
C ARG A 9 12.81 16.22 10.89
N SER A 10 13.93 16.96 10.94
CA SER A 10 14.31 17.93 9.91
C SER A 10 14.65 17.24 8.59
N LEU A 11 15.29 16.06 8.65
CA LEU A 11 15.58 15.23 7.49
C LEU A 11 14.28 14.69 6.86
N LEU A 12 13.35 14.15 7.66
CA LEU A 12 12.04 13.68 7.19
C LEU A 12 11.20 14.80 6.60
N LYS A 13 11.21 15.99 7.23
CA LYS A 13 10.52 17.17 6.72
C LYS A 13 11.13 17.64 5.38
N PHE A 14 12.45 17.64 5.27
CA PHE A 14 13.14 17.96 4.02
C PHE A 14 12.81 16.96 2.92
N ILE A 15 12.84 15.67 3.20
CA ILE A 15 12.51 14.59 2.26
C ILE A 15 11.03 14.66 1.86
N GLY A 16 10.12 14.89 2.80
CA GLY A 16 8.68 15.03 2.51
C GLY A 16 8.34 16.28 1.68
N THR A 17 9.11 17.37 1.86
CA THR A 17 8.89 18.61 1.08
C THR A 17 9.55 18.57 -0.30
N THR A 18 10.61 17.77 -0.49
CA THR A 18 11.35 17.68 -1.76
C THR A 18 11.01 16.44 -2.57
N GLY A 19 10.62 15.35 -1.93
CA GLY A 19 10.41 14.03 -2.54
C GLY A 19 8.99 13.47 -2.43
N GLY A 20 8.06 14.19 -1.78
CA GLY A 20 6.68 13.72 -1.62
C GLY A 20 6.51 12.58 -0.61
N ALA A 21 5.26 12.12 -0.46
CA ALA A 21 4.85 11.11 0.52
C ALA A 21 5.54 9.74 0.34
N ALA A 22 5.80 9.34 -0.91
CA ALA A 22 6.48 8.08 -1.21
C ALA A 22 7.90 8.06 -0.63
N MET A 23 8.65 9.16 -0.75
CA MET A 23 10.00 9.28 -0.23
C MET A 23 10.02 9.40 1.31
N MET A 24 8.99 9.99 1.91
CA MET A 24 8.81 10.01 3.37
C MET A 24 8.55 8.60 3.91
N TYR A 25 7.71 7.82 3.23
CA TYR A 25 7.43 6.43 3.59
C TYR A 25 8.70 5.55 3.52
N GLN A 26 9.51 5.70 2.45
CA GLN A 26 10.81 5.03 2.32
C GLN A 26 11.79 5.39 3.44
N THR A 27 11.78 6.65 3.85
CA THR A 27 12.65 7.08 4.94
C THR A 27 12.20 6.49 6.27
N MET A 28 10.89 6.29 6.46
CA MET A 28 10.35 5.56 7.61
C MET A 28 10.77 4.09 7.59
N GLU A 29 10.75 3.43 6.42
CA GLU A 29 11.31 2.08 6.25
C GLU A 29 12.80 2.00 6.58
N ALA A 30 13.59 2.93 6.02
CA ALA A 30 15.03 3.02 6.29
C ALA A 30 15.37 3.28 7.77
N MET A 31 14.44 3.84 8.52
CA MET A 31 14.55 4.05 9.98
C MET A 31 14.10 2.85 10.81
N GLY A 32 13.73 1.72 10.19
CA GLY A 32 13.33 0.50 10.88
C GLY A 32 11.87 0.46 11.32
N TYR A 33 11.01 1.27 10.73
CA TYR A 33 9.56 1.27 11.02
C TYR A 33 8.77 0.21 10.25
N VAL A 34 9.37 -0.39 9.24
CA VAL A 34 8.79 -1.49 8.47
C VAL A 34 9.65 -2.72 8.70
N GLY A 35 9.11 -3.66 9.44
CA GLY A 35 9.76 -4.93 9.77
C GLY A 35 9.26 -6.06 8.88
N THR A 36 10.05 -7.12 8.78
CA THR A 36 9.59 -8.41 8.24
C THR A 36 8.53 -9.00 9.15
N SER A 37 7.56 -9.74 8.56
CA SER A 37 6.59 -10.48 9.35
C SER A 37 7.28 -11.48 10.30
N ASP A 38 6.91 -11.44 11.57
CA ASP A 38 7.37 -12.41 12.57
C ASP A 38 6.38 -13.56 12.77
N PHE A 39 5.48 -13.80 11.82
CA PHE A 39 4.52 -14.89 11.86
C PHE A 39 5.19 -16.25 12.09
N LYS A 40 4.87 -16.88 13.22
CA LYS A 40 5.46 -18.16 13.64
C LYS A 40 4.61 -19.38 13.30
N GLY A 41 3.62 -19.20 12.42
CA GLY A 41 2.62 -20.22 12.09
C GLY A 41 1.28 -20.00 12.81
N PRO A 42 0.34 -20.96 12.65
CA PRO A 42 -0.99 -20.83 13.24
C PRO A 42 -0.92 -20.74 14.76
N ILE A 43 -1.73 -19.84 15.33
CA ILE A 43 -1.81 -19.67 16.79
C ILE A 43 -2.35 -20.94 17.44
N LYS A 44 -1.79 -21.29 18.60
CA LYS A 44 -2.27 -22.39 19.46
C LYS A 44 -2.84 -21.80 20.74
N LEU A 45 -4.17 -21.77 20.84
CA LEU A 45 -4.89 -21.39 22.05
C LEU A 45 -5.23 -22.68 22.83
N SER A 46 -4.32 -23.07 23.73
CA SER A 46 -4.38 -24.36 24.43
C SER A 46 -5.29 -24.29 25.66
N GLY A 47 -6.11 -25.30 25.88
CA GLY A 47 -7.08 -25.38 26.98
C GLY A 47 -8.51 -25.14 26.50
N THR A 48 -9.46 -25.24 27.42
CA THR A 48 -10.90 -25.08 27.14
C THR A 48 -11.40 -23.80 27.79
N PRO A 49 -11.96 -22.84 27.02
CA PRO A 49 -12.40 -21.54 27.56
C PRO A 49 -13.69 -21.61 28.40
N LYS A 50 -14.14 -22.81 28.78
CA LYS A 50 -15.31 -23.05 29.66
C LYS A 50 -16.58 -22.28 29.26
N GLY A 51 -16.81 -22.11 27.96
CA GLY A 51 -17.98 -21.43 27.42
C GLY A 51 -17.90 -19.90 27.41
N ALA A 52 -16.73 -19.32 27.68
CA ALA A 52 -16.51 -17.88 27.61
C ALA A 52 -16.92 -17.30 26.24
N SER A 53 -17.52 -16.12 26.29
CA SER A 53 -18.00 -15.39 25.11
C SER A 53 -17.11 -14.21 24.78
N VAL A 54 -16.91 -13.97 23.48
CA VAL A 54 -16.12 -12.85 22.96
C VAL A 54 -16.90 -12.09 21.92
N LEU A 55 -17.08 -10.80 22.15
CA LEU A 55 -17.61 -9.86 21.17
C LEU A 55 -16.47 -9.29 20.34
N VAL A 56 -16.55 -9.44 19.03
CA VAL A 56 -15.61 -8.83 18.09
C VAL A 56 -16.29 -7.64 17.42
N LEU A 57 -15.65 -6.48 17.42
CA LEU A 57 -16.18 -5.26 16.82
C LEU A 57 -15.35 -4.90 15.57
N GLY A 58 -16.00 -5.04 14.39
CA GLY A 58 -15.43 -4.85 13.07
C GLY A 58 -15.08 -6.15 12.35
N ALA A 59 -15.61 -6.34 11.13
CA ALA A 59 -15.27 -7.45 10.23
C ALA A 59 -14.18 -7.07 9.20
N GLY A 60 -13.19 -6.28 9.61
CA GLY A 60 -11.92 -6.15 8.91
C GLY A 60 -11.07 -7.41 9.07
N LEU A 61 -9.91 -7.48 8.41
CA LEU A 61 -9.04 -8.67 8.49
C LEU A 61 -8.66 -9.02 9.92
N ALA A 62 -8.36 -8.03 10.76
CA ALA A 62 -8.03 -8.28 12.18
C ALA A 62 -9.19 -8.93 12.93
N GLY A 63 -10.40 -8.36 12.84
CA GLY A 63 -11.56 -8.90 13.53
C GLY A 63 -11.95 -10.29 13.05
N MET A 64 -11.89 -10.52 11.75
CA MET A 64 -12.20 -11.83 11.17
C MET A 64 -11.14 -12.89 11.53
N THR A 65 -9.86 -12.52 11.56
CA THR A 65 -8.78 -13.41 12.05
C THR A 65 -9.02 -13.77 13.52
N ALA A 66 -9.31 -12.78 14.36
CA ALA A 66 -9.61 -13.02 15.76
C ALA A 66 -10.84 -13.93 15.95
N ALA A 67 -11.94 -13.63 15.25
CA ALA A 67 -13.17 -14.42 15.33
C ALA A 67 -12.97 -15.87 14.85
N PHE A 68 -12.21 -16.05 13.77
CA PHE A 68 -11.91 -17.38 13.21
C PHE A 68 -11.12 -18.25 14.20
N GLU A 69 -10.05 -17.73 14.76
CA GLU A 69 -9.20 -18.50 15.69
C GLU A 69 -9.86 -18.69 17.06
N LEU A 70 -10.58 -17.70 17.59
CA LEU A 70 -11.33 -17.83 18.83
C LEU A 70 -12.45 -18.88 18.71
N ARG A 71 -13.21 -18.88 17.60
CA ARG A 71 -14.23 -19.91 17.36
C ARG A 71 -13.61 -21.31 17.32
N LYS A 72 -12.49 -21.44 16.63
CA LYS A 72 -11.74 -22.69 16.53
C LYS A 72 -11.25 -23.19 17.91
N ALA A 73 -10.92 -22.25 18.81
CA ALA A 73 -10.53 -22.55 20.18
C ALA A 73 -11.72 -22.83 21.14
N GLY A 74 -12.95 -22.80 20.65
CA GLY A 74 -14.15 -23.13 21.44
C GLY A 74 -14.83 -21.97 22.17
N TYR A 75 -14.46 -20.72 21.88
CA TYR A 75 -15.18 -19.55 22.38
C TYR A 75 -16.54 -19.39 21.69
N LYS A 76 -17.51 -18.80 22.43
CA LYS A 76 -18.75 -18.28 21.85
C LYS A 76 -18.46 -16.91 21.26
N VAL A 77 -18.37 -16.81 19.93
CA VAL A 77 -18.00 -15.58 19.23
C VAL A 77 -19.23 -14.95 18.59
N GLN A 78 -19.35 -13.64 18.73
CA GLN A 78 -20.27 -12.80 17.99
C GLN A 78 -19.50 -11.62 17.40
N LEU A 79 -19.80 -11.23 16.14
CA LEU A 79 -19.08 -10.18 15.43
C LEU A 79 -20.06 -9.14 14.87
N LEU A 80 -19.87 -7.87 15.20
CA LEU A 80 -20.63 -6.74 14.66
C LEU A 80 -19.82 -6.02 13.56
N GLU A 81 -20.45 -5.73 12.42
CA GLU A 81 -19.85 -5.02 11.30
C GLU A 81 -20.76 -3.87 10.83
N TYR A 82 -20.16 -2.69 10.63
CA TYR A 82 -20.85 -1.49 10.16
C TYR A 82 -21.37 -1.65 8.72
N ASN A 83 -20.55 -2.20 7.83
CA ASN A 83 -20.89 -2.40 6.43
C ASN A 83 -21.81 -3.60 6.23
N ASP A 84 -22.36 -3.75 5.01
CA ASP A 84 -23.08 -4.94 4.56
C ASP A 84 -22.14 -6.00 3.95
N ARG A 85 -20.83 -5.81 4.08
CA ARG A 85 -19.77 -6.66 3.53
C ARG A 85 -18.63 -6.88 4.52
N PRO A 86 -17.94 -8.03 4.44
CA PRO A 86 -16.71 -8.27 5.19
C PRO A 86 -15.51 -7.55 4.53
N GLY A 87 -14.39 -7.51 5.24
CA GLY A 87 -13.08 -7.09 4.75
C GLY A 87 -12.62 -5.70 5.22
N GLY A 88 -13.54 -4.82 5.62
CA GLY A 88 -13.18 -3.46 6.01
C GLY A 88 -12.45 -2.73 4.86
N ARG A 89 -11.19 -2.33 5.09
CA ARG A 89 -10.30 -1.73 4.07
C ARG A 89 -9.85 -2.71 2.98
N ASN A 90 -9.89 -4.02 3.24
CA ASN A 90 -9.68 -5.06 2.23
C ASN A 90 -10.92 -5.18 1.35
N TRP A 91 -10.96 -4.36 0.29
CA TRP A 91 -12.14 -4.10 -0.52
C TRP A 91 -11.80 -3.99 -2.00
N SER A 92 -12.73 -4.45 -2.86
CA SER A 92 -12.71 -4.23 -4.30
C SER A 92 -14.07 -3.73 -4.75
N LEU A 93 -14.09 -2.75 -5.65
CA LEU A 93 -15.26 -2.20 -6.32
C LEU A 93 -15.39 -2.80 -7.72
N TYR A 94 -16.54 -3.36 -8.02
CA TYR A 94 -16.85 -4.00 -9.30
C TYR A 94 -17.92 -3.22 -10.07
N GLY A 95 -18.07 -3.50 -11.35
CA GLY A 95 -19.18 -2.97 -12.13
C GLY A 95 -20.53 -3.32 -11.49
N GLY A 96 -21.38 -2.31 -11.32
CA GLY A 96 -22.67 -2.41 -10.63
C GLY A 96 -22.65 -1.99 -9.16
N ASP A 97 -21.48 -1.92 -8.51
CA ASP A 97 -21.37 -1.44 -7.12
C ASP A 97 -21.67 0.07 -7.04
N THR A 98 -22.21 0.47 -5.89
CA THR A 98 -22.37 1.88 -5.54
C THR A 98 -21.58 2.20 -4.30
N TYR A 99 -20.82 3.28 -4.34
CA TYR A 99 -20.06 3.82 -3.22
C TYR A 99 -20.54 5.22 -2.88
N THR A 100 -20.92 5.45 -1.62
CA THR A 100 -21.32 6.77 -1.10
C THR A 100 -20.33 7.20 -0.02
N ASP A 101 -19.77 8.38 -0.15
CA ASP A 101 -18.85 8.95 0.82
C ASP A 101 -19.58 9.62 2.01
N ILE A 102 -18.81 10.10 3.02
CA ILE A 102 -19.37 10.79 4.20
C ILE A 102 -20.06 12.12 3.83
N GLY A 103 -19.75 12.71 2.70
CA GLY A 103 -20.40 13.91 2.17
C GLY A 103 -21.70 13.64 1.44
N GLY A 104 -22.12 12.36 1.33
CA GLY A 104 -23.32 11.95 0.62
C GLY A 104 -23.15 11.84 -0.90
N VAL A 105 -21.94 12.03 -1.43
CA VAL A 105 -21.66 11.87 -2.87
C VAL A 105 -21.61 10.40 -3.22
N SER A 106 -22.51 9.99 -4.12
CA SER A 106 -22.61 8.60 -4.58
C SER A 106 -22.00 8.45 -5.97
N GLN A 107 -21.20 7.41 -6.14
CA GLN A 107 -20.62 6.98 -7.42
C GLN A 107 -21.14 5.59 -7.76
N GLN A 108 -21.69 5.42 -8.94
CA GLN A 108 -22.02 4.11 -9.50
C GLN A 108 -20.89 3.64 -10.38
N VAL A 109 -20.31 2.50 -10.06
CA VAL A 109 -19.22 1.89 -10.84
C VAL A 109 -19.78 1.25 -12.10
N LYS A 110 -19.37 1.74 -13.27
CA LYS A 110 -19.85 1.25 -14.59
C LYS A 110 -18.82 0.37 -15.30
N PHE A 111 -17.93 -0.24 -14.57
CA PHE A 111 -16.92 -1.13 -15.14
C PHE A 111 -17.56 -2.34 -15.81
N ALA A 112 -16.96 -2.81 -16.89
CA ALA A 112 -17.38 -4.04 -17.56
C ALA A 112 -17.27 -5.24 -16.59
N LYS A 113 -18.08 -6.25 -16.84
CA LYS A 113 -18.16 -7.47 -16.01
C LYS A 113 -16.78 -8.09 -15.76
N GLY A 114 -16.46 -8.32 -14.49
CA GLY A 114 -15.19 -8.92 -14.06
C GLY A 114 -14.06 -7.92 -13.84
N LEU A 115 -14.21 -6.66 -14.24
CA LEU A 115 -13.25 -5.60 -13.96
C LEU A 115 -13.51 -4.97 -12.59
N TYR A 116 -12.44 -4.49 -11.95
CA TYR A 116 -12.52 -3.94 -10.60
C TYR A 116 -11.43 -2.89 -10.31
N LEU A 117 -11.70 -2.09 -9.29
CA LEU A 117 -10.69 -1.28 -8.60
C LEU A 117 -10.47 -1.85 -7.20
N ASN A 118 -9.22 -1.93 -6.74
CA ASN A 118 -8.86 -2.11 -5.34
C ASN A 118 -8.62 -0.74 -4.68
N PRO A 119 -9.59 -0.11 -4.02
CA PRO A 119 -9.38 1.20 -3.39
C PRO A 119 -8.51 1.11 -2.13
N GLY A 120 -8.45 -0.05 -1.49
CA GLY A 120 -7.62 -0.36 -0.31
C GLY A 120 -6.29 -1.02 -0.68
N PRO A 121 -5.92 -2.13 -0.01
CA PRO A 121 -4.69 -2.85 -0.29
C PRO A 121 -4.56 -3.21 -1.77
N TRP A 122 -3.32 -3.35 -2.23
CA TRP A 122 -3.05 -3.48 -3.65
C TRP A 122 -2.19 -4.71 -3.99
N ARG A 123 -1.27 -5.08 -3.08
CA ARG A 123 -0.32 -6.18 -3.25
C ARG A 123 -0.03 -6.88 -1.93
N LEU A 124 0.51 -8.09 -2.01
CA LEU A 124 0.91 -8.94 -0.88
C LEU A 124 2.41 -9.25 -1.03
N PRO A 125 3.29 -8.72 -0.18
CA PRO A 125 4.70 -9.10 -0.16
C PRO A 125 4.90 -10.59 0.16
N HIS A 126 5.93 -11.21 -0.45
CA HIS A 126 6.25 -12.63 -0.27
C HIS A 126 6.55 -13.01 1.18
N HIS A 127 7.01 -12.07 1.98
CA HIS A 127 7.36 -12.27 3.40
C HIS A 127 6.22 -11.91 4.37
N HIS A 128 5.03 -11.57 3.88
CA HIS A 128 3.84 -11.39 4.70
C HIS A 128 3.17 -12.74 4.97
N TYR A 129 3.85 -13.58 5.75
CA TYR A 129 3.52 -15.00 5.92
C TYR A 129 2.16 -15.23 6.57
N GLY A 130 1.69 -14.35 7.45
CA GLY A 130 0.39 -14.48 8.12
C GLY A 130 -0.77 -14.35 7.15
N ILE A 131 -0.81 -13.27 6.35
CA ILE A 131 -1.90 -13.10 5.39
C ILE A 131 -1.84 -14.17 4.28
N LEU A 132 -0.63 -14.54 3.82
CA LEU A 132 -0.46 -15.62 2.84
C LEU A 132 -0.91 -16.98 3.38
N TYR A 133 -0.65 -17.26 4.67
CA TYR A 133 -1.16 -18.45 5.35
C TYR A 133 -2.69 -18.50 5.31
N TYR A 134 -3.39 -17.40 5.65
CA TYR A 134 -4.85 -17.36 5.60
C TYR A 134 -5.39 -17.39 4.16
N CYS A 135 -4.71 -16.80 3.19
CA CYS A 135 -5.08 -16.96 1.78
C CYS A 135 -5.08 -18.44 1.38
N LYS A 136 -4.01 -19.18 1.72
CA LYS A 136 -3.92 -20.62 1.46
C LYS A 136 -5.00 -21.40 2.21
N LEU A 137 -5.18 -21.14 3.51
CA LEU A 137 -6.14 -21.84 4.38
C LEU A 137 -7.58 -21.67 3.89
N LEU A 138 -7.92 -20.50 3.37
CA LEU A 138 -9.27 -20.15 2.93
C LEU A 138 -9.47 -20.31 1.41
N ASN A 139 -8.54 -20.95 0.72
CA ASN A 139 -8.56 -21.19 -0.72
C ASN A 139 -8.75 -19.92 -1.56
N VAL A 140 -8.04 -18.84 -1.21
CA VAL A 140 -7.95 -17.63 -2.03
C VAL A 140 -6.88 -17.86 -3.10
N ALA A 141 -7.29 -17.92 -4.36
CA ALA A 141 -6.34 -18.03 -5.47
C ALA A 141 -5.50 -16.75 -5.58
N LEU A 142 -4.19 -16.92 -5.67
CA LEU A 142 -3.23 -15.82 -5.83
C LEU A 142 -2.57 -15.90 -7.21
N GLU A 143 -2.27 -14.73 -7.73
CA GLU A 143 -1.46 -14.52 -8.94
C GLU A 143 -0.33 -13.53 -8.65
N THR A 144 0.64 -13.43 -9.54
CA THR A 144 1.77 -12.52 -9.38
C THR A 144 1.35 -11.08 -9.59
N PHE A 145 1.92 -10.18 -8.78
CA PHE A 145 1.80 -8.74 -8.95
C PHE A 145 3.14 -8.18 -9.44
N THR A 146 3.14 -7.49 -10.56
CA THR A 146 4.33 -6.86 -11.15
C THR A 146 4.49 -5.45 -10.59
N MET A 147 5.47 -5.23 -9.73
CA MET A 147 5.81 -3.90 -9.19
C MET A 147 6.71 -3.12 -10.15
N VAL A 148 7.71 -3.78 -10.70
CA VAL A 148 8.74 -3.19 -11.56
C VAL A 148 8.57 -3.69 -12.99
N ASN A 149 8.43 -2.76 -13.91
CA ASN A 149 8.48 -3.02 -15.35
C ASN A 149 9.32 -1.92 -15.98
N TYR A 150 10.42 -2.30 -16.61
CA TYR A 150 11.38 -1.36 -17.21
C TYR A 150 10.83 -0.63 -18.42
N ASN A 151 9.71 -1.08 -18.99
CA ASN A 151 9.04 -0.42 -20.11
C ASN A 151 8.02 0.65 -19.69
N THR A 152 7.75 0.78 -18.37
CA THR A 152 6.90 1.86 -17.83
C THR A 152 7.56 3.22 -17.98
N TYR A 153 6.79 4.27 -17.76
CA TYR A 153 7.26 5.63 -17.91
C TYR A 153 7.63 6.28 -16.58
N ILE A 154 8.65 7.12 -16.63
CA ILE A 154 8.95 8.13 -15.60
C ILE A 154 8.70 9.50 -16.24
N HIS A 155 7.88 10.30 -15.57
CA HIS A 155 7.48 11.62 -16.05
C HIS A 155 7.79 12.68 -14.99
N SER A 156 8.43 13.76 -15.43
CA SER A 156 8.60 14.98 -14.65
C SER A 156 8.07 16.16 -15.46
N THR A 157 7.30 17.04 -14.82
CA THR A 157 6.80 18.27 -15.44
C THR A 157 7.91 19.23 -15.85
N LYS A 158 9.12 19.04 -15.34
CA LYS A 158 10.29 19.90 -15.57
C LYS A 158 11.35 19.27 -16.48
N ALA A 159 11.71 18.02 -16.19
CA ALA A 159 12.73 17.33 -16.96
C ALA A 159 12.23 16.95 -18.37
N PHE A 160 13.13 16.90 -19.33
CA PHE A 160 12.88 16.51 -20.72
C PHE A 160 11.74 17.29 -21.40
N GLY A 161 11.51 18.54 -20.99
CA GLY A 161 10.42 19.35 -21.52
C GLY A 161 9.02 18.80 -21.21
N GLY A 162 8.86 18.09 -20.09
CA GLY A 162 7.62 17.42 -19.71
C GLY A 162 7.30 16.18 -20.55
N GLN A 163 8.27 15.59 -21.25
CA GLN A 163 8.08 14.37 -22.01
C GLN A 163 8.41 13.14 -21.15
N PRO A 164 7.54 12.12 -21.08
CA PRO A 164 7.82 10.90 -20.36
C PRO A 164 9.01 10.14 -20.97
N LYS A 165 9.80 9.49 -20.14
CA LYS A 165 10.91 8.62 -20.54
C LYS A 165 10.68 7.21 -20.02
N ARG A 166 11.16 6.19 -20.74
CA ARG A 166 11.07 4.82 -20.24
C ARG A 166 11.92 4.66 -18.97
N ARG A 167 11.42 3.90 -18.02
CA ARG A 167 12.15 3.62 -16.78
C ARG A 167 13.54 3.05 -17.05
N ARG A 168 13.68 2.14 -18.04
CA ARG A 168 14.97 1.57 -18.44
C ARG A 168 15.97 2.63 -18.90
N GLU A 169 15.52 3.67 -19.61
CA GLU A 169 16.41 4.76 -20.04
C GLU A 169 16.93 5.55 -18.85
N ILE A 170 16.05 5.94 -17.93
CA ILE A 170 16.42 6.67 -16.72
C ILE A 170 17.38 5.86 -15.85
N GLU A 171 17.08 4.58 -15.59
CA GLU A 171 17.92 3.74 -14.74
C GLU A 171 19.27 3.40 -15.37
N ALA A 172 19.31 3.11 -16.67
CA ALA A 172 20.55 2.83 -17.39
C ALA A 172 21.45 4.08 -17.45
N ASP A 173 20.89 5.24 -17.82
CA ASP A 173 21.66 6.47 -17.95
C ASP A 173 22.16 6.97 -16.58
N PHE A 174 21.35 6.86 -15.52
CA PHE A 174 21.80 7.15 -14.16
C PHE A 174 22.94 6.23 -13.73
N THR A 175 22.80 4.94 -13.97
CA THR A 175 23.84 3.95 -13.63
C THR A 175 25.11 4.20 -14.42
N GLY A 176 25.00 4.50 -15.70
CA GLY A 176 26.12 4.79 -16.56
C GLY A 176 26.88 6.04 -16.14
N TYR A 177 26.19 7.17 -15.97
CA TYR A 177 26.83 8.42 -15.55
C TYR A 177 27.42 8.37 -14.14
N THR A 178 26.75 7.74 -13.18
CA THR A 178 27.31 7.60 -11.83
C THR A 178 28.53 6.70 -11.81
N SER A 179 28.52 5.62 -12.62
CA SER A 179 29.69 4.74 -12.79
C SER A 179 30.87 5.47 -13.45
N GLU A 180 30.62 6.29 -14.47
CA GLU A 180 31.65 7.12 -15.10
C GLU A 180 32.26 8.13 -14.11
N LEU A 181 31.40 8.84 -13.34
CA LEU A 181 31.87 9.82 -12.35
C LEU A 181 32.71 9.15 -11.25
N LEU A 182 32.29 7.97 -10.78
CA LEU A 182 33.03 7.23 -9.76
C LEU A 182 34.35 6.68 -10.31
N ALA A 183 34.39 6.22 -11.57
CA ALA A 183 35.62 5.80 -12.22
C ALA A 183 36.61 6.96 -12.39
N LYS A 184 36.14 8.17 -12.73
CA LYS A 184 36.94 9.39 -12.78
C LYS A 184 37.50 9.75 -11.42
N ALA A 185 36.70 9.71 -10.35
CA ALA A 185 37.14 9.98 -8.98
C ALA A 185 38.23 8.99 -8.53
N SER A 186 38.07 7.72 -8.85
CA SER A 186 39.06 6.67 -8.60
C SER A 186 40.39 6.95 -9.34
N SER A 187 40.31 7.31 -10.61
CA SER A 187 41.49 7.61 -11.43
C SER A 187 42.24 8.89 -10.97
N GLN A 188 41.54 9.81 -10.33
CA GLN A 188 42.11 11.05 -9.76
C GLN A 188 42.59 10.87 -8.32
N SER A 189 42.80 9.66 -7.86
CA SER A 189 43.29 9.33 -6.51
C SER A 189 42.40 9.81 -5.36
N GLN A 190 41.15 10.21 -5.62
CA GLN A 190 40.25 10.71 -4.58
C GLN A 190 39.77 9.63 -3.60
N LEU A 191 39.98 8.34 -3.96
CA LEU A 191 39.59 7.19 -3.14
C LEU A 191 40.79 6.53 -2.42
N ASP A 192 42.01 7.08 -2.56
CA ASP A 192 43.24 6.47 -2.05
C ASP A 192 43.30 6.36 -0.53
N GLY A 193 42.61 7.24 0.18
CA GLY A 193 42.46 7.14 1.64
C GLY A 193 41.46 6.09 2.12
N THR A 194 40.67 5.49 1.19
CA THR A 194 39.57 4.58 1.54
C THR A 194 39.80 3.17 0.99
N LEU A 195 40.37 3.05 -0.21
CA LEU A 195 40.54 1.79 -0.93
C LEU A 195 42.01 1.49 -1.21
N THR A 196 42.40 0.22 -1.08
CA THR A 196 43.68 -0.29 -1.56
C THR A 196 43.73 -0.26 -3.10
N LYS A 197 44.92 -0.47 -3.67
CA LYS A 197 45.10 -0.54 -5.11
C LYS A 197 44.26 -1.65 -5.72
N ASP A 198 44.28 -2.85 -5.14
CA ASP A 198 43.54 -4.02 -5.65
C ASP A 198 42.04 -3.81 -5.57
N GLU A 199 41.53 -3.17 -4.52
CA GLU A 199 40.12 -2.82 -4.38
C GLU A 199 39.69 -1.77 -5.41
N LYS A 200 40.54 -0.78 -5.74
CA LYS A 200 40.28 0.19 -6.80
C LYS A 200 40.24 -0.48 -8.18
N ASP A 201 41.17 -1.37 -8.46
CA ASP A 201 41.21 -2.11 -9.72
C ASP A 201 39.96 -2.99 -9.88
N GLY A 202 39.52 -3.67 -8.79
CA GLY A 202 38.27 -4.42 -8.74
C GLY A 202 37.05 -3.53 -8.94
N LEU A 203 36.99 -2.37 -8.27
CA LEU A 203 35.90 -1.39 -8.42
C LEU A 203 35.79 -0.93 -9.88
N LEU A 204 36.90 -0.56 -10.51
CA LEU A 204 36.93 -0.09 -11.90
C LEU A 204 36.41 -1.16 -12.87
N GLN A 205 36.74 -2.44 -12.66
CA GLN A 205 36.19 -3.52 -13.45
C GLN A 205 34.68 -3.66 -13.28
N ILE A 206 34.18 -3.60 -12.03
CA ILE A 206 32.73 -3.65 -11.74
C ILE A 206 32.02 -2.47 -12.40
N LEU A 207 32.51 -1.25 -12.25
CA LEU A 207 31.92 -0.04 -12.83
C LEU A 207 31.83 -0.09 -14.35
N ARG A 208 32.83 -0.69 -15.00
CA ARG A 208 32.82 -0.84 -16.47
C ARG A 208 31.66 -1.71 -16.94
N PHE A 209 31.39 -2.83 -16.27
CA PHE A 209 30.28 -3.72 -16.64
C PHE A 209 28.92 -3.17 -16.16
N TRP A 210 28.87 -2.75 -14.89
CA TRP A 210 27.64 -2.24 -14.27
C TRP A 210 27.12 -0.97 -14.96
N GLY A 211 28.04 -0.05 -15.30
CA GLY A 211 27.72 1.20 -15.98
C GLY A 211 27.75 1.12 -17.50
N THR A 212 28.00 -0.05 -18.10
CA THR A 212 28.16 -0.22 -19.56
C THR A 212 29.18 0.75 -20.18
N LEU A 213 30.30 1.01 -19.43
CA LEU A 213 31.33 1.97 -19.85
C LEU A 213 32.25 1.37 -20.92
N ASP A 214 32.73 2.24 -21.77
CA ASP A 214 33.74 1.86 -22.77
C ASP A 214 35.13 1.56 -22.12
N LYS A 215 36.13 1.25 -22.95
CA LYS A 215 37.50 0.97 -22.49
C LYS A 215 38.17 2.14 -21.75
N ASN A 216 37.68 3.36 -21.98
CA ASN A 216 38.17 4.59 -21.32
C ASN A 216 37.31 5.01 -20.14
N TYR A 217 36.42 4.12 -19.66
CA TYR A 217 35.44 4.38 -18.59
C TYR A 217 34.47 5.53 -18.89
N GLN A 218 34.09 5.70 -20.16
CA GLN A 218 33.13 6.72 -20.59
C GLN A 218 31.77 6.08 -20.88
N TYR A 219 30.70 6.71 -20.40
CA TYR A 219 29.33 6.37 -20.76
C TYR A 219 28.89 7.12 -22.02
N LYS A 220 28.73 6.43 -23.11
CA LYS A 220 28.35 7.02 -24.39
C LYS A 220 27.64 6.03 -25.27
N LYS A 221 26.95 6.53 -26.31
CA LYS A 221 26.24 5.75 -27.33
C LYS A 221 27.08 4.55 -27.78
N SER A 222 26.49 3.35 -27.66
CA SER A 222 27.06 2.10 -28.11
C SER A 222 26.03 0.99 -28.04
N GLY A 223 26.32 -0.18 -28.67
CA GLY A 223 25.46 -1.36 -28.55
C GLY A 223 25.25 -1.82 -27.11
N PHE A 224 26.29 -1.80 -26.25
CA PHE A 224 26.15 -2.15 -24.83
C PHE A 224 25.22 -1.20 -24.05
N VAL A 225 25.27 0.09 -24.34
CA VAL A 225 24.39 1.08 -23.76
C VAL A 225 22.96 0.87 -24.27
N SER A 226 22.79 0.61 -25.56
CA SER A 226 21.48 0.35 -26.17
C SER A 226 20.84 -0.95 -25.66
N ASP A 227 21.63 -2.00 -25.39
CA ASP A 227 21.15 -3.24 -24.79
C ASP A 227 20.49 -3.00 -23.42
N ALA A 228 21.04 -2.06 -22.62
CA ALA A 228 20.52 -1.75 -21.30
C ALA A 228 19.30 -0.81 -21.34
N ARG A 229 19.33 0.20 -22.22
CA ARG A 229 18.33 1.27 -22.25
C ARG A 229 17.28 1.14 -23.36
N GLY A 230 17.47 0.21 -24.29
CA GLY A 230 16.70 0.05 -25.53
C GLY A 230 17.36 0.75 -26.71
N TYR A 231 17.12 0.22 -27.87
CA TYR A 231 17.62 0.75 -29.14
C TYR A 231 16.74 1.91 -29.65
N LYS A 232 17.26 2.73 -30.55
CA LYS A 232 16.47 3.71 -31.29
C LYS A 232 15.65 2.99 -32.39
N THR A 233 16.27 2.00 -33.07
CA THR A 233 15.61 1.04 -33.94
C THR A 233 15.96 -0.34 -33.43
N ASP A 234 14.97 -1.11 -33.01
CA ASP A 234 15.18 -2.45 -32.46
C ASP A 234 15.79 -3.42 -33.46
N PRO A 235 16.59 -4.41 -33.02
CA PRO A 235 17.13 -5.46 -33.87
C PRO A 235 16.00 -6.23 -34.55
N GLY A 236 16.15 -6.44 -35.86
CA GLY A 236 15.22 -7.21 -36.68
C GLY A 236 15.88 -8.44 -37.30
N GLY A 237 15.14 -9.09 -38.19
CA GLY A 237 15.63 -10.25 -38.94
C GLY A 237 16.18 -9.88 -40.32
N GLY A 238 17.14 -10.67 -40.82
CA GLY A 238 17.68 -10.56 -42.16
C GLY A 238 18.54 -9.32 -42.42
N LEU A 239 18.70 -8.95 -43.70
CA LEU A 239 19.58 -7.85 -44.10
C LEU A 239 19.12 -6.45 -43.62
N SER A 240 17.83 -6.27 -43.43
CA SER A 240 17.23 -5.01 -42.95
C SER A 240 17.14 -4.90 -41.43
N GLY A 241 17.58 -5.93 -40.72
CA GLY A 241 17.42 -6.03 -39.26
C GLY A 241 18.55 -5.38 -38.45
N MET A 242 19.41 -4.54 -39.05
CA MET A 242 20.47 -3.86 -38.30
C MET A 242 19.88 -2.86 -37.33
N PRO A 243 20.18 -2.96 -36.03
CA PRO A 243 19.69 -2.02 -35.03
C PRO A 243 20.35 -0.65 -35.16
N GLU A 244 19.66 0.38 -34.68
CA GLU A 244 20.24 1.71 -34.50
C GLU A 244 20.40 1.99 -33.02
N ASP A 245 21.61 2.28 -32.58
CA ASP A 245 21.92 2.62 -31.19
C ASP A 245 21.19 3.89 -30.76
N SER A 246 20.71 3.88 -29.52
CA SER A 246 20.07 5.05 -28.90
C SER A 246 21.09 5.96 -28.21
N ASP A 247 20.77 7.24 -28.15
CA ASP A 247 21.59 8.24 -27.49
C ASP A 247 21.22 8.36 -26.00
N PRO A 248 22.21 8.37 -25.06
CA PRO A 248 21.96 8.67 -23.66
C PRO A 248 21.25 10.02 -23.47
N LEU A 249 20.37 10.08 -22.46
CA LEU A 249 19.73 11.31 -22.05
C LEU A 249 20.74 12.29 -21.43
N PRO A 250 20.51 13.63 -21.47
CA PRO A 250 21.45 14.59 -20.90
C PRO A 250 21.68 14.37 -19.40
N MET A 251 22.96 14.26 -18.99
CA MET A 251 23.35 13.99 -17.60
C MET A 251 22.69 14.97 -16.60
N GLN A 252 22.62 16.25 -16.95
CA GLN A 252 22.06 17.28 -16.07
C GLN A 252 20.57 17.05 -15.78
N GLN A 253 19.85 16.48 -16.72
CA GLN A 253 18.43 16.15 -16.55
C GLN A 253 18.25 14.81 -15.82
N ILE A 254 19.16 13.85 -16.02
CA ILE A 254 19.17 12.59 -15.28
C ILE A 254 19.37 12.81 -13.77
N PHE A 255 20.06 13.84 -13.36
CA PHE A 255 20.29 14.15 -11.93
C PHE A 255 19.16 14.98 -11.30
N ASP A 256 18.01 15.16 -11.95
CA ASP A 256 16.83 15.74 -11.33
C ASP A 256 16.21 14.76 -10.32
N PRO A 257 16.18 15.09 -9.00
CA PRO A 257 15.63 14.21 -7.97
C PRO A 257 14.16 13.82 -8.22
N ALA A 258 13.38 14.64 -8.91
CA ALA A 258 11.97 14.36 -9.20
C ALA A 258 11.76 13.11 -10.07
N LEU A 259 12.79 12.66 -10.79
CA LEU A 259 12.75 11.43 -11.59
C LEU A 259 12.81 10.15 -10.76
N TYR A 260 13.16 10.21 -9.47
CA TYR A 260 13.52 9.03 -8.67
C TYR A 260 12.43 8.56 -7.71
N THR A 261 11.20 9.00 -7.87
CA THR A 261 10.05 8.53 -7.07
C THR A 261 9.83 7.02 -7.17
N PHE A 262 10.26 6.37 -8.26
CA PHE A 262 10.20 4.92 -8.44
C PHE A 262 11.13 4.12 -7.52
N ILE A 263 12.10 4.77 -6.85
CA ILE A 263 13.04 4.12 -5.91
C ILE A 263 12.30 3.39 -4.79
N GLU A 264 11.07 3.78 -4.45
CA GLU A 264 10.23 3.05 -3.48
C GLU A 264 10.16 1.53 -3.78
N SER A 265 10.23 1.14 -5.07
CA SER A 265 10.23 -0.26 -5.48
C SER A 265 11.44 -1.07 -5.00
N ARG A 266 12.47 -0.40 -4.46
CA ARG A 266 13.68 -1.02 -3.88
C ARG A 266 13.50 -1.38 -2.41
N SER A 267 12.47 -0.80 -1.74
CA SER A 267 12.15 -1.12 -0.35
C SER A 267 11.77 -2.60 -0.21
N TYR A 268 12.09 -3.21 0.93
CA TYR A 268 11.91 -4.65 1.15
C TYR A 268 10.49 -5.12 0.90
N ASP A 269 9.48 -4.38 1.36
CA ASP A 269 8.06 -4.69 1.17
C ASP A 269 7.59 -4.60 -0.30
N TYR A 270 8.41 -3.99 -1.18
CA TYR A 270 8.08 -3.82 -2.60
C TYR A 270 8.95 -4.66 -3.52
N GLN A 271 9.92 -5.39 -2.96
CA GLN A 271 10.75 -6.29 -3.74
C GLN A 271 9.94 -7.49 -4.21
N MET A 272 10.22 -7.92 -5.42
CA MET A 272 9.61 -9.11 -6.00
C MET A 272 10.10 -10.37 -5.23
N GLN A 273 9.28 -11.37 -4.98
CA GLN A 273 7.96 -11.62 -5.56
C GLN A 273 6.85 -10.97 -4.75
N LEU A 274 5.89 -10.36 -5.44
CA LEU A 274 4.64 -9.85 -4.86
C LEU A 274 3.46 -10.62 -5.44
N PHE A 275 2.35 -10.64 -4.70
CA PHE A 275 1.14 -11.36 -5.08
C PHE A 275 -0.09 -10.45 -4.99
N GLN A 276 -1.16 -10.87 -5.67
CA GLN A 276 -2.52 -10.34 -5.52
C GLN A 276 -3.53 -11.47 -5.62
N PRO A 277 -4.72 -11.35 -5.02
CA PRO A 277 -5.79 -12.32 -5.23
C PRO A 277 -6.39 -12.19 -6.63
N VAL A 278 -6.64 -13.33 -7.27
CA VAL A 278 -7.43 -13.40 -8.50
C VAL A 278 -8.84 -12.84 -8.23
N GLY A 279 -9.26 -11.86 -9.01
CA GLY A 279 -10.55 -11.20 -8.84
C GLY A 279 -10.54 -10.03 -7.83
N GLY A 280 -9.36 -9.60 -7.36
CA GLY A 280 -9.20 -8.41 -6.53
C GLY A 280 -9.01 -8.69 -5.04
N MET A 281 -8.49 -7.71 -4.31
CA MET A 281 -8.15 -7.83 -2.88
C MET A 281 -9.33 -8.19 -1.99
N GLY A 282 -10.54 -7.74 -2.33
CA GLY A 282 -11.76 -8.06 -1.60
C GLY A 282 -12.07 -9.56 -1.50
N MET A 283 -11.44 -10.40 -2.34
CA MET A 283 -11.60 -11.86 -2.29
C MET A 283 -11.11 -12.47 -0.98
N ILE A 284 -10.10 -11.87 -0.33
CA ILE A 284 -9.64 -12.30 1.00
C ILE A 284 -10.76 -12.07 2.03
N GLY A 285 -11.32 -10.85 2.07
CA GLY A 285 -12.44 -10.53 2.95
C GLY A 285 -13.65 -11.43 2.73
N LYS A 286 -14.00 -11.68 1.46
CA LYS A 286 -15.09 -12.60 1.08
C LYS A 286 -14.83 -14.05 1.54
N ALA A 287 -13.57 -14.52 1.48
CA ALA A 287 -13.20 -15.87 1.93
C ALA A 287 -13.36 -16.02 3.45
N PHE A 288 -12.86 -15.04 4.22
CA PHE A 288 -13.11 -15.00 5.67
C PHE A 288 -14.63 -14.92 5.98
N GLY A 289 -15.38 -14.08 5.26
CA GLY A 289 -16.84 -13.96 5.44
C GLY A 289 -17.56 -15.29 5.24
N ARG A 290 -17.17 -16.10 4.24
CA ARG A 290 -17.69 -17.46 4.05
C ARG A 290 -17.32 -18.39 5.20
N ALA A 291 -16.07 -18.34 5.67
CA ALA A 291 -15.60 -19.17 6.79
C ALA A 291 -16.29 -18.81 8.12
N LEU A 292 -16.76 -17.57 8.26
CA LEU A 292 -17.44 -17.03 9.44
C LEU A 292 -18.96 -16.88 9.22
N ASN A 293 -19.52 -17.61 8.25
CA ASN A 293 -20.95 -17.52 7.95
C ASN A 293 -21.81 -17.76 9.22
N GLY A 294 -22.81 -16.89 9.41
CA GLY A 294 -23.69 -16.91 10.58
C GLY A 294 -23.14 -16.21 11.84
N LEU A 295 -21.85 -15.83 11.87
CA LEU A 295 -21.25 -15.11 13.00
C LEU A 295 -21.24 -13.60 12.82
N ILE A 296 -21.20 -13.10 11.59
CA ILE A 296 -21.10 -11.67 11.29
C ILE A 296 -22.49 -11.06 11.21
N GLN A 297 -22.77 -10.12 12.11
CA GLN A 297 -23.95 -9.29 12.04
C GLN A 297 -23.59 -7.98 11.34
N TYR A 298 -23.92 -7.92 10.05
CA TYR A 298 -23.71 -6.75 9.20
C TYR A 298 -24.65 -5.59 9.54
N ASN A 299 -24.39 -4.42 8.98
CA ASN A 299 -25.17 -3.19 9.15
C ASN A 299 -25.34 -2.81 10.64
N SER A 300 -24.30 -3.01 11.45
CA SER A 300 -24.32 -2.77 12.89
C SER A 300 -23.38 -1.63 13.26
N LYS A 301 -23.92 -0.41 13.32
CA LYS A 301 -23.19 0.78 13.75
C LYS A 301 -23.10 0.81 15.27
N VAL A 302 -21.92 0.51 15.81
CA VAL A 302 -21.65 0.57 17.25
C VAL A 302 -21.68 2.02 17.72
N THR A 303 -22.48 2.32 18.74
CA THR A 303 -22.67 3.68 19.28
C THR A 303 -22.17 3.85 20.70
N SER A 304 -21.91 2.76 21.44
CA SER A 304 -21.31 2.78 22.78
C SER A 304 -20.67 1.44 23.10
N ILE A 305 -19.59 1.45 23.88
CA ILE A 305 -18.91 0.27 24.41
C ILE A 305 -18.69 0.47 25.89
N GLN A 306 -19.30 -0.36 26.73
CA GLN A 306 -19.21 -0.27 28.19
C GLN A 306 -18.74 -1.60 28.76
N GLN A 307 -17.88 -1.58 29.76
CA GLN A 307 -17.42 -2.77 30.48
C GLN A 307 -17.61 -2.65 31.99
N ASP A 308 -17.79 -3.79 32.61
CA ASP A 308 -17.88 -3.91 34.07
C ASP A 308 -17.20 -5.21 34.56
N SER A 309 -17.43 -5.60 35.80
CA SER A 309 -16.89 -6.85 36.36
C SER A 309 -17.47 -8.11 35.71
N LYS A 310 -18.61 -8.02 35.04
CA LYS A 310 -19.31 -9.16 34.42
C LYS A 310 -18.99 -9.33 32.94
N GLY A 311 -18.63 -8.24 32.22
CA GLY A 311 -18.35 -8.35 30.79
C GLY A 311 -18.30 -7.01 30.08
N VAL A 312 -18.55 -7.06 28.78
CA VAL A 312 -18.60 -5.92 27.88
C VAL A 312 -19.95 -5.87 27.19
N THR A 313 -20.58 -4.71 27.21
CA THR A 313 -21.85 -4.43 26.49
C THR A 313 -21.59 -3.42 25.39
N ALA A 314 -21.87 -3.78 24.13
CA ALA A 314 -21.91 -2.84 23.03
C ALA A 314 -23.34 -2.48 22.68
N THR A 315 -23.58 -1.18 22.49
CA THR A 315 -24.83 -0.67 21.92
C THR A 315 -24.61 -0.37 20.44
N TYR A 316 -25.56 -0.75 19.60
CA TYR A 316 -25.48 -0.52 18.15
C TYR A 316 -26.86 -0.22 17.55
N ILE A 317 -26.88 0.40 16.39
CA ILE A 317 -28.06 0.66 15.58
C ILE A 317 -27.86 0.09 14.17
N ASP A 318 -28.94 -0.13 13.43
CA ASP A 318 -28.86 -0.49 12.01
C ASP A 318 -28.20 0.67 11.23
N SER A 319 -27.09 0.43 10.57
CA SER A 319 -26.31 1.47 9.86
C SER A 319 -27.00 2.02 8.61
N LYS A 320 -27.96 1.28 8.05
CA LYS A 320 -28.74 1.69 6.87
C LYS A 320 -30.10 2.26 7.22
N LYS A 321 -30.80 1.62 8.15
CA LYS A 321 -32.20 1.95 8.50
C LYS A 321 -32.30 2.84 9.75
N GLY A 322 -31.23 2.96 10.55
CA GLY A 322 -31.32 3.57 11.86
C GLY A 322 -32.21 2.73 12.79
N GLY A 323 -33.03 3.40 13.60
CA GLY A 323 -33.99 2.77 14.49
C GLY A 323 -33.53 2.67 15.94
N ALA A 324 -34.25 1.91 16.75
CA ALA A 324 -34.00 1.76 18.18
C ALA A 324 -32.62 1.10 18.43
N PRO A 325 -31.85 1.60 19.42
CA PRO A 325 -30.62 0.96 19.84
C PRO A 325 -30.86 -0.47 20.32
N LYS A 326 -29.94 -1.36 19.93
CA LYS A 326 -29.85 -2.76 20.39
C LYS A 326 -28.59 -2.93 21.20
N THR A 327 -28.59 -3.87 22.13
CA THR A 327 -27.42 -4.21 22.94
C THR A 327 -27.00 -5.66 22.72
N VAL A 328 -25.71 -5.89 22.85
CA VAL A 328 -25.10 -7.23 22.88
C VAL A 328 -24.08 -7.26 24.02
N HIS A 329 -24.06 -8.39 24.74
CA HIS A 329 -23.17 -8.61 25.87
C HIS A 329 -22.29 -9.84 25.65
N ALA A 330 -21.01 -9.75 26.07
CA ALA A 330 -20.07 -10.87 26.11
C ALA A 330 -19.10 -10.71 27.27
N ASP A 331 -18.42 -11.79 27.66
CA ASP A 331 -17.45 -11.77 28.75
C ASP A 331 -16.21 -10.92 28.41
N TRP A 332 -15.84 -10.88 27.13
CA TRP A 332 -14.66 -10.18 26.61
C TRP A 332 -14.96 -9.49 25.29
N CYS A 333 -14.12 -8.51 24.93
CA CYS A 333 -14.23 -7.80 23.66
C CYS A 333 -12.87 -7.66 22.97
N VAL A 334 -12.83 -7.98 21.67
CA VAL A 334 -11.77 -7.61 20.73
C VAL A 334 -12.29 -6.50 19.82
N CYS A 335 -11.81 -5.28 20.02
CA CYS A 335 -12.24 -4.13 19.23
C CYS A 335 -11.24 -3.85 18.10
N THR A 336 -11.72 -3.87 16.85
CA THR A 336 -10.90 -3.61 15.64
C THR A 336 -11.38 -2.40 14.87
N ILE A 337 -12.23 -1.57 15.50
CA ILE A 337 -12.69 -0.31 14.91
C ILE A 337 -11.50 0.64 14.79
N PRO A 338 -11.30 1.30 13.62
CA PRO A 338 -10.22 2.28 13.45
C PRO A 338 -10.25 3.39 14.51
N ALA A 339 -9.11 3.83 14.99
CA ALA A 339 -9.03 4.82 16.07
C ALA A 339 -9.71 6.15 15.71
N THR A 340 -9.71 6.55 14.43
CA THR A 340 -10.46 7.70 13.91
C THR A 340 -11.95 7.67 14.21
N VAL A 341 -12.54 6.49 14.20
CA VAL A 341 -13.95 6.24 14.54
C VAL A 341 -14.09 5.97 16.02
N LEU A 342 -13.20 5.15 16.59
CA LEU A 342 -13.26 4.71 17.99
C LEU A 342 -13.12 5.89 18.98
N SER A 343 -12.35 6.92 18.64
CA SER A 343 -12.24 8.16 19.42
C SER A 343 -13.57 8.89 19.60
N GLN A 344 -14.53 8.66 18.70
CA GLN A 344 -15.86 9.29 18.70
C GLN A 344 -16.92 8.43 19.42
N ILE A 345 -16.58 7.19 19.79
CA ILE A 345 -17.50 6.27 20.46
C ILE A 345 -17.32 6.38 21.99
N PRO A 346 -18.38 6.66 22.75
CA PRO A 346 -18.35 6.57 24.20
C PRO A 346 -17.96 5.17 24.68
N MET A 347 -16.85 5.08 25.44
CA MET A 347 -16.40 3.83 26.05
C MET A 347 -15.70 4.12 27.38
N ASN A 348 -15.85 3.25 28.36
CA ASN A 348 -15.31 3.43 29.70
C ASN A 348 -13.98 2.69 29.94
N VAL A 349 -13.04 2.85 29.00
CA VAL A 349 -11.66 2.36 29.18
C VAL A 349 -10.82 3.33 30.00
N GLY A 350 -9.73 2.83 30.58
CA GLY A 350 -8.77 3.62 31.34
C GLY A 350 -8.13 4.75 30.52
N ALA A 351 -7.66 5.77 31.22
CA ALA A 351 -7.04 6.95 30.60
C ALA A 351 -5.84 6.60 29.66
N PRO A 352 -4.95 5.64 29.97
CA PRO A 352 -3.86 5.28 29.07
C PRO A 352 -4.35 4.84 27.69
N MET A 353 -5.28 3.88 27.61
CA MET A 353 -5.86 3.40 26.36
C MET A 353 -6.65 4.50 25.64
N ARG A 354 -7.44 5.29 26.37
CA ARG A 354 -8.19 6.42 25.80
C ARG A 354 -7.25 7.44 25.16
N ASN A 355 -6.16 7.79 25.83
CA ASN A 355 -5.17 8.72 25.32
C ASN A 355 -4.48 8.15 24.06
N ALA A 356 -4.13 6.88 24.05
CA ALA A 356 -3.54 6.23 22.89
C ALA A 356 -4.48 6.26 21.67
N ILE A 357 -5.77 5.97 21.85
CA ILE A 357 -6.78 6.08 20.78
C ILE A 357 -6.86 7.51 20.23
N ASN A 358 -6.90 8.51 21.10
CA ASN A 358 -7.08 9.91 20.71
C ASN A 358 -5.83 10.53 20.07
N GLN A 359 -4.64 10.01 20.40
CA GLN A 359 -3.36 10.56 19.93
C GLN A 359 -2.80 9.88 18.68
N LEU A 360 -3.43 8.79 18.20
CA LEU A 360 -2.98 8.11 16.99
C LEU A 360 -3.31 8.93 15.73
N PRO A 361 -2.30 9.44 15.02
CA PRO A 361 -2.52 10.07 13.73
C PRO A 361 -2.96 9.03 12.69
N TYR A 362 -3.79 9.45 11.75
CA TYR A 362 -4.14 8.64 10.57
C TYR A 362 -3.76 9.37 9.30
N ASP A 363 -3.12 8.63 8.41
CA ASP A 363 -2.83 9.10 7.07
C ASP A 363 -4.06 8.95 6.17
N SER A 364 -4.15 9.86 5.20
CA SER A 364 -5.08 9.74 4.08
C SER A 364 -4.43 8.98 2.92
N SER A 365 -5.25 8.47 2.04
CA SER A 365 -4.84 8.06 0.69
C SER A 365 -6.02 8.13 -0.25
N PHE A 366 -5.72 8.20 -1.54
CA PHE A 366 -6.74 8.09 -2.58
C PHE A 366 -6.31 7.11 -3.65
N LYS A 367 -7.29 6.56 -4.36
CA LYS A 367 -7.09 5.81 -5.59
C LYS A 367 -8.16 6.15 -6.61
N VAL A 368 -7.74 6.26 -7.87
CA VAL A 368 -8.63 6.48 -9.02
C VAL A 368 -8.49 5.30 -9.96
N GLY A 369 -9.58 4.54 -10.15
CA GLY A 369 -9.66 3.49 -11.17
C GLY A 369 -10.25 4.06 -12.45
N LEU A 370 -9.60 3.81 -13.59
CA LEU A 370 -10.02 4.27 -14.91
C LEU A 370 -10.20 3.08 -15.85
N GLN A 371 -11.38 2.95 -16.42
CA GLN A 371 -11.66 1.96 -17.45
C GLN A 371 -11.44 2.56 -18.83
N PHE A 372 -10.75 1.81 -19.68
CA PHE A 372 -10.48 2.16 -21.07
C PHE A 372 -11.10 1.13 -22.03
N LYS A 373 -11.33 1.54 -23.29
CA LYS A 373 -11.95 0.70 -24.34
C LYS A 373 -11.10 -0.51 -24.68
N ARG A 374 -9.79 -0.38 -24.63
CA ARG A 374 -8.80 -1.40 -24.94
C ARG A 374 -7.55 -1.24 -24.07
N ARG A 375 -6.70 -2.21 -24.11
CA ARG A 375 -5.41 -2.24 -23.38
C ARG A 375 -4.32 -1.53 -24.18
N PHE A 376 -4.47 -0.22 -24.46
CA PHE A 376 -3.54 0.55 -25.29
C PHE A 376 -2.10 0.53 -24.73
N TRP A 377 -1.93 0.46 -23.41
CA TRP A 377 -0.62 0.35 -22.77
C TRP A 377 0.13 -0.95 -23.15
N GLU A 378 -0.59 -2.04 -23.47
CA GLU A 378 0.02 -3.26 -24.01
C GLU A 378 0.21 -3.16 -25.51
N GLN A 379 -0.84 -2.75 -26.22
CA GLN A 379 -0.90 -2.79 -27.68
C GLN A 379 0.00 -1.72 -28.34
N ASP A 380 0.07 -0.51 -27.74
CA ASP A 380 0.82 0.60 -28.32
C ASP A 380 2.18 0.79 -27.62
N ASP A 381 2.26 0.55 -26.29
CA ASP A 381 3.42 0.89 -25.47
C ASP A 381 4.20 -0.34 -24.98
N GLY A 382 3.69 -1.56 -25.16
CA GLY A 382 4.35 -2.80 -24.72
C GLY A 382 4.49 -2.92 -23.19
N ILE A 383 3.54 -2.37 -22.40
CA ILE A 383 3.60 -2.38 -20.94
C ILE A 383 2.68 -3.48 -20.40
N TYR A 384 3.24 -4.45 -19.71
CA TYR A 384 2.55 -5.60 -19.10
C TYR A 384 2.72 -5.56 -17.58
N GLY A 385 1.76 -4.97 -16.87
CA GLY A 385 1.90 -4.67 -15.43
C GLY A 385 2.95 -3.61 -15.13
N GLY A 386 3.24 -3.38 -13.85
CA GLY A 386 4.20 -2.36 -13.41
C GLY A 386 3.57 -1.00 -13.19
N ILE A 387 4.40 -0.02 -12.89
CA ILE A 387 3.97 1.31 -12.45
C ILE A 387 4.77 2.38 -13.18
N SER A 388 4.07 3.31 -13.83
CA SER A 388 4.63 4.60 -14.29
C SER A 388 4.50 5.65 -13.18
N TYR A 389 5.53 6.47 -13.01
CA TYR A 389 5.59 7.49 -11.95
C TYR A 389 5.61 8.89 -12.54
N THR A 390 5.04 9.85 -11.80
CA THR A 390 4.99 11.26 -12.19
C THR A 390 5.05 12.17 -10.97
N ASP A 391 5.59 13.38 -11.14
CA ASP A 391 5.56 14.46 -10.16
C ASP A 391 4.23 15.24 -10.14
N GLN A 392 3.26 14.84 -10.98
CA GLN A 392 1.90 15.39 -10.93
C GLN A 392 1.10 14.82 -9.74
N PRO A 393 0.00 15.48 -9.29
CA PRO A 393 -0.82 15.04 -8.16
C PRO A 393 -1.36 13.61 -8.20
N ILE A 394 -1.50 12.98 -9.38
CA ILE A 394 -1.86 11.55 -9.48
C ILE A 394 -0.75 10.61 -9.02
N THR A 395 0.46 11.08 -8.86
CA THR A 395 1.73 10.42 -8.46
C THR A 395 2.13 9.20 -9.29
N ASN A 396 1.22 8.33 -9.66
CA ASN A 396 1.53 7.14 -10.46
C ASN A 396 0.33 6.61 -11.25
N ILE A 397 0.64 5.83 -12.27
CA ILE A 397 -0.30 5.03 -13.04
C ILE A 397 0.16 3.57 -12.94
N ALA A 398 -0.73 2.65 -12.53
CA ALA A 398 -0.38 1.25 -12.48
C ALA A 398 -1.24 0.41 -13.41
N TYR A 399 -0.55 -0.49 -14.09
CA TYR A 399 -1.15 -1.32 -15.11
C TYR A 399 -1.58 -2.67 -14.54
N PRO A 400 -2.73 -3.22 -14.97
CA PRO A 400 -3.19 -4.51 -14.47
C PRO A 400 -2.21 -5.63 -14.77
N CYS A 401 -2.01 -6.52 -13.79
CA CYS A 401 -1.14 -7.70 -13.89
C CYS A 401 -1.93 -8.96 -14.27
N THR A 402 -3.08 -8.81 -14.91
CA THR A 402 -4.02 -9.90 -15.23
C THR A 402 -4.67 -9.64 -16.57
N GLY A 403 -5.11 -10.69 -17.25
CA GLY A 403 -5.81 -10.59 -18.53
C GLY A 403 -4.94 -10.07 -19.68
N TYR A 404 -3.64 -10.34 -19.67
CA TYR A 404 -2.70 -9.96 -20.73
C TYR A 404 -3.18 -10.41 -22.12
N PHE A 405 -2.84 -9.62 -23.13
CA PHE A 405 -3.19 -9.83 -24.52
C PHE A 405 -4.70 -9.83 -24.82
N GLY A 406 -5.52 -9.31 -23.89
CA GLY A 406 -6.95 -9.19 -24.12
C GLY A 406 -7.29 -8.00 -25.01
N ASP A 407 -8.29 -8.16 -25.88
CA ASP A 407 -8.74 -7.11 -26.81
C ASP A 407 -9.80 -6.19 -26.23
N GLY A 408 -10.40 -6.56 -25.10
CA GLY A 408 -11.51 -5.85 -24.47
C GLY A 408 -11.13 -4.72 -23.54
N PRO A 409 -12.13 -4.09 -22.90
CA PRO A 409 -11.90 -3.05 -21.93
C PRO A 409 -11.12 -3.58 -20.72
N ALA A 410 -10.35 -2.69 -20.09
CA ALA A 410 -9.62 -3.00 -18.87
C ALA A 410 -9.56 -1.78 -17.95
N VAL A 411 -9.35 -2.04 -16.66
CA VAL A 411 -9.19 -1.00 -15.64
C VAL A 411 -7.73 -0.91 -15.23
N LEU A 412 -7.18 0.30 -15.27
CA LEU A 412 -5.90 0.60 -14.65
C LEU A 412 -6.10 1.53 -13.44
N LEU A 413 -5.12 1.55 -12.56
CA LEU A 413 -5.05 2.54 -11.49
C LEU A 413 -4.50 3.84 -12.08
N GLY A 414 -5.37 4.85 -12.24
CA GLY A 414 -5.04 6.12 -12.90
C GLY A 414 -4.47 7.18 -11.95
N GLY A 415 -4.40 6.88 -10.66
CA GLY A 415 -3.80 7.72 -9.64
C GLY A 415 -3.83 7.06 -8.27
N TYR A 416 -2.76 7.25 -7.49
CA TYR A 416 -2.66 6.77 -6.11
C TYR A 416 -1.70 7.66 -5.33
N GLY A 417 -2.23 8.41 -4.37
CA GLY A 417 -1.45 9.16 -3.39
C GLY A 417 -1.64 8.61 -1.98
N TYR A 418 -0.61 8.73 -1.16
CA TYR A 418 -0.59 8.28 0.23
C TYR A 418 0.09 9.32 1.11
N GLY A 419 -0.52 9.60 2.26
CA GLY A 419 -0.02 10.55 3.23
C GLY A 419 -0.84 11.85 3.27
N ASN A 420 -0.36 12.80 4.07
CA ASN A 420 -0.99 14.10 4.30
C ASN A 420 -0.17 15.25 3.73
N SER A 421 0.70 14.99 2.75
CA SER A 421 1.40 16.03 2.01
C SER A 421 0.42 16.89 1.20
N LEU A 422 0.67 18.21 1.12
CA LEU A 422 -0.29 19.15 0.54
C LEU A 422 -0.72 18.82 -0.91
N PRO A 423 0.17 18.47 -1.85
CA PRO A 423 -0.28 18.17 -3.21
C PRO A 423 -1.24 16.97 -3.26
N ASP A 424 -0.90 15.90 -2.55
CA ASP A 424 -1.70 14.66 -2.52
C ASP A 424 -3.02 14.87 -1.78
N PHE A 425 -2.99 15.61 -0.67
CA PHE A 425 -4.20 15.93 0.10
C PHE A 425 -5.15 16.82 -0.70
N ASN A 426 -4.63 17.84 -1.40
CA ASN A 426 -5.46 18.72 -2.24
C ASN A 426 -6.16 17.93 -3.34
N PHE A 427 -5.48 16.98 -3.98
CA PHE A 427 -6.11 16.11 -4.97
C PHE A 427 -7.16 15.19 -4.31
N ALA A 428 -6.85 14.59 -3.17
CA ALA A 428 -7.76 13.70 -2.44
C ALA A 428 -9.01 14.44 -1.90
N ALA A 429 -8.93 15.75 -1.68
CA ALA A 429 -10.03 16.58 -1.20
C ALA A 429 -11.03 16.98 -2.31
N LEU A 430 -10.65 16.84 -3.58
CA LEU A 430 -11.54 17.14 -4.71
C LEU A 430 -12.79 16.22 -4.70
N PRO A 431 -13.92 16.67 -5.27
CA PRO A 431 -15.03 15.80 -5.60
C PRO A 431 -14.58 14.61 -6.46
N PRO A 432 -15.18 13.42 -6.30
CA PRO A 432 -14.74 12.22 -7.01
C PRO A 432 -14.72 12.34 -8.55
N ASP A 433 -15.69 13.01 -9.13
CA ASP A 433 -15.76 13.29 -10.57
C ASP A 433 -14.59 14.16 -11.05
N GLN A 434 -14.21 15.16 -10.25
CA GLN A 434 -13.05 15.99 -10.54
C GLN A 434 -11.74 15.21 -10.38
N GLN A 435 -11.64 14.30 -9.40
CA GLN A 435 -10.49 13.41 -9.28
C GLN A 435 -10.33 12.54 -10.53
N VAL A 436 -11.43 11.96 -11.04
CA VAL A 436 -11.44 11.18 -12.28
C VAL A 436 -11.03 12.04 -13.48
N GLN A 437 -11.65 13.23 -13.62
CA GLN A 437 -11.32 14.16 -14.72
C GLN A 437 -9.85 14.56 -14.70
N GLN A 438 -9.31 14.93 -13.54
CA GLN A 438 -7.90 15.30 -13.40
C GLN A 438 -6.97 14.11 -13.63
N ALA A 439 -7.35 12.91 -13.20
CA ALA A 439 -6.56 11.71 -13.48
C ALA A 439 -6.47 11.43 -14.99
N VAL A 440 -7.55 11.63 -15.73
CA VAL A 440 -7.53 11.53 -17.20
C VAL A 440 -6.67 12.62 -17.83
N GLU A 441 -6.80 13.88 -17.36
CA GLU A 441 -6.01 15.00 -17.89
C GLU A 441 -4.51 14.81 -17.64
N GLN A 442 -4.12 14.48 -16.42
CA GLN A 442 -2.72 14.28 -16.03
C GLN A 442 -2.13 13.02 -16.67
N GLY A 443 -2.90 11.92 -16.72
CA GLY A 443 -2.50 10.69 -17.40
C GLY A 443 -2.29 10.87 -18.90
N SER A 444 -3.02 11.79 -19.53
CA SER A 444 -2.85 12.10 -20.95
C SER A 444 -1.50 12.75 -21.29
N LYS A 445 -0.76 13.27 -20.29
CA LYS A 445 0.61 13.77 -20.48
C LYS A 445 1.63 12.62 -20.61
N ILE A 446 1.26 11.45 -20.10
CA ILE A 446 2.11 10.23 -20.14
C ILE A 446 1.69 9.35 -21.32
N HIS A 447 0.37 9.20 -21.51
CA HIS A 447 -0.22 8.41 -22.59
C HIS A 447 -1.19 9.26 -23.42
N PRO A 448 -0.82 9.67 -24.63
CA PRO A 448 -1.69 10.50 -25.49
C PRO A 448 -3.04 9.85 -25.80
N GLN A 449 -3.14 8.51 -25.70
CA GLN A 449 -4.38 7.76 -25.96
C GLN A 449 -5.46 7.96 -24.89
N TYR A 450 -5.11 8.40 -23.69
CA TYR A 450 -5.98 8.42 -22.51
C TYR A 450 -7.37 8.99 -22.78
N LYS A 451 -7.45 10.23 -23.32
CA LYS A 451 -8.72 10.91 -23.54
C LYS A 451 -9.62 10.18 -24.56
N LYS A 452 -9.01 9.61 -25.60
CA LYS A 452 -9.73 8.91 -26.68
C LYS A 452 -10.27 7.57 -26.24
N GLU A 453 -9.49 6.86 -25.43
CA GLU A 453 -9.79 5.48 -25.01
C GLU A 453 -10.57 5.41 -23.68
N PHE A 454 -10.68 6.50 -22.91
CA PHE A 454 -11.38 6.55 -21.63
C PHE A 454 -12.87 6.23 -21.78
N LEU A 455 -13.41 5.41 -20.85
CA LEU A 455 -14.82 5.03 -20.78
C LEU A 455 -15.48 5.51 -19.49
N ASP A 456 -14.94 5.16 -18.34
CA ASP A 456 -15.51 5.43 -17.03
C ASP A 456 -14.44 5.44 -15.94
N GLY A 457 -14.74 6.04 -14.79
CA GLY A 457 -13.83 6.07 -13.67
C GLY A 457 -14.53 6.17 -12.31
N VAL A 458 -13.84 5.73 -11.27
CA VAL A 458 -14.27 5.84 -9.88
C VAL A 458 -13.09 6.25 -9.00
N ALA A 459 -13.34 7.16 -8.07
CA ALA A 459 -12.34 7.65 -7.13
C ALA A 459 -12.75 7.37 -5.68
N VAL A 460 -11.80 6.93 -4.86
CA VAL A 460 -12.01 6.69 -3.44
C VAL A 460 -10.90 7.36 -2.64
N ALA A 461 -11.27 8.30 -1.79
CA ALA A 461 -10.39 8.95 -0.82
C ALA A 461 -10.73 8.45 0.59
N TRP A 462 -9.77 7.82 1.26
CA TRP A 462 -10.03 7.05 2.50
C TRP A 462 -10.47 7.92 3.69
N HIS A 463 -10.10 9.18 3.77
CA HIS A 463 -10.61 10.10 4.79
C HIS A 463 -12.12 10.41 4.63
N ARG A 464 -12.68 10.10 3.44
CA ARG A 464 -14.12 10.24 3.14
C ARG A 464 -14.88 8.92 3.21
N VAL A 465 -14.22 7.79 3.46
CA VAL A 465 -14.89 6.48 3.57
C VAL A 465 -15.61 6.40 4.91
N PRO A 466 -16.96 6.23 4.92
CA PRO A 466 -17.73 6.13 6.15
C PRO A 466 -17.19 5.04 7.08
N TRP A 467 -17.14 5.32 8.39
CA TRP A 467 -16.73 4.38 9.42
C TRP A 467 -15.28 3.87 9.29
N THR A 468 -14.46 4.59 8.53
CA THR A 468 -13.00 4.36 8.44
C THR A 468 -12.24 5.66 8.67
N LEU A 469 -12.60 6.73 7.95
CA LEU A 469 -12.11 8.11 8.14
C LEU A 469 -10.58 8.24 8.11
N GLY A 470 -9.92 7.44 7.27
CA GLY A 470 -8.47 7.43 7.10
C GLY A 470 -7.97 6.12 6.50
N CYS A 471 -6.72 6.12 6.04
CA CYS A 471 -6.11 4.97 5.41
C CYS A 471 -5.46 4.03 6.43
N ALA A 472 -4.54 4.56 7.24
CA ALA A 472 -3.77 3.78 8.21
C ALA A 472 -3.32 4.63 9.39
N GLY A 473 -3.10 3.99 10.55
CA GLY A 473 -2.51 4.64 11.71
C GLY A 473 -1.01 4.83 11.53
N SER A 474 -0.50 6.05 11.72
CA SER A 474 0.92 6.37 11.52
C SER A 474 1.50 7.08 12.74
N TRP A 475 2.03 6.29 13.67
CA TRP A 475 2.74 6.82 14.82
C TRP A 475 4.03 7.53 14.40
N THR A 476 4.28 8.69 15.00
CA THR A 476 5.65 9.20 15.08
C THR A 476 6.47 8.35 16.07
N ASP A 477 7.80 8.41 16.03
CA ASP A 477 8.67 7.73 17.01
C ASP A 477 8.26 8.03 18.45
N GLU A 478 8.12 9.31 18.75
CA GLU A 478 7.75 9.79 20.06
C GLU A 478 6.34 9.31 20.47
N GLY A 479 5.38 9.43 19.55
CA GLY A 479 4.01 8.97 19.77
C GLY A 479 3.95 7.46 20.02
N ARG A 480 4.69 6.68 19.24
CA ARG A 480 4.80 5.23 19.41
C ARG A 480 5.44 4.87 20.75
N ALA A 481 6.57 5.46 21.08
CA ALA A 481 7.26 5.20 22.35
C ALA A 481 6.36 5.49 23.55
N LYS A 482 5.53 6.52 23.47
CA LYS A 482 4.67 6.97 24.56
C LYS A 482 3.36 6.19 24.67
N HIS A 483 2.73 5.82 23.55
CA HIS A 483 1.33 5.39 23.53
C HIS A 483 1.09 3.96 23.00
N TYR A 484 2.03 3.38 22.24
CA TYR A 484 1.80 2.10 21.57
C TYR A 484 1.55 0.94 22.54
N LYS A 485 2.27 0.91 23.67
CA LYS A 485 2.08 -0.12 24.71
C LYS A 485 0.67 -0.04 25.31
N ASP A 486 0.18 1.16 25.56
CA ASP A 486 -1.15 1.40 26.11
C ASP A 486 -2.24 1.05 25.09
N MET A 487 -2.01 1.35 23.81
CA MET A 487 -2.89 0.97 22.70
C MET A 487 -3.06 -0.55 22.60
N CYS A 488 -1.99 -1.30 22.80
CA CYS A 488 -2.00 -2.76 22.71
C CYS A 488 -2.41 -3.45 24.01
N ALA A 489 -2.44 -2.77 25.15
CA ALA A 489 -2.77 -3.38 26.45
C ALA A 489 -4.19 -3.95 26.48
N ILE A 490 -4.43 -4.90 27.40
CA ILE A 490 -5.80 -5.30 27.78
C ILE A 490 -6.27 -4.34 28.87
N ASP A 491 -7.31 -3.58 28.58
CA ASP A 491 -7.98 -2.76 29.58
C ASP A 491 -9.18 -3.53 30.13
N ASN A 492 -9.02 -4.05 31.34
CA ASN A 492 -9.97 -4.94 32.02
C ASN A 492 -10.46 -6.10 31.12
N ARG A 493 -11.47 -5.92 30.29
CA ARG A 493 -12.10 -6.94 29.42
C ARG A 493 -12.04 -6.60 27.94
N ILE A 494 -11.45 -5.46 27.57
CA ILE A 494 -11.33 -4.98 26.21
C ILE A 494 -9.87 -5.04 25.76
N VAL A 495 -9.62 -5.56 24.55
CA VAL A 495 -8.34 -5.49 23.86
C VAL A 495 -8.55 -4.93 22.46
N LEU A 496 -7.65 -4.07 22.03
CA LEU A 496 -7.65 -3.52 20.67
C LEU A 496 -6.82 -4.41 19.74
N ALA A 497 -7.23 -4.51 18.48
CA ALA A 497 -6.46 -5.12 17.41
C ALA A 497 -6.72 -4.39 16.08
N GLY A 498 -5.82 -4.52 15.13
CA GLY A 498 -5.85 -3.83 13.86
C GLY A 498 -4.44 -3.49 13.41
N GLU A 499 -4.24 -3.02 12.18
CA GLU A 499 -2.90 -2.63 11.71
C GLU A 499 -2.28 -1.53 12.59
N HIS A 500 -3.11 -0.70 13.20
CA HIS A 500 -2.72 0.35 14.13
C HIS A 500 -2.15 -0.17 15.46
N CYS A 501 -2.37 -1.44 15.78
CA CYS A 501 -1.77 -2.17 16.91
C CYS A 501 -0.61 -3.08 16.43
N SER A 502 0.11 -2.69 15.39
CA SER A 502 1.24 -3.45 14.84
C SER A 502 2.44 -2.56 14.53
N TYR A 503 3.59 -3.17 14.26
CA TYR A 503 4.75 -2.52 13.66
C TYR A 503 4.76 -2.59 12.13
N LEU A 504 3.63 -3.05 11.54
CA LEU A 504 3.37 -3.09 10.10
C LEU A 504 2.09 -2.29 9.78
N PRO A 505 2.09 -0.96 10.03
CA PRO A 505 0.93 -0.11 9.71
C PRO A 505 0.69 -0.11 8.20
N ALA A 506 -0.55 0.14 7.78
CA ALA A 506 -1.01 0.14 6.40
C ALA A 506 -0.97 -1.23 5.68
N TRP A 507 -0.42 -2.28 6.29
CA TRP A 507 -0.36 -3.61 5.72
C TRP A 507 -1.41 -4.56 6.29
N GLN A 508 -1.91 -5.46 5.45
CA GLN A 508 -2.84 -6.53 5.85
C GLN A 508 -2.20 -7.47 6.87
N GLU A 509 -0.90 -7.70 6.74
CA GLU A 509 -0.10 -8.50 7.66
C GLU A 509 -0.18 -7.96 9.08
N GLY A 510 -0.01 -6.64 9.25
CA GLY A 510 -0.12 -6.00 10.56
C GLY A 510 -1.48 -6.23 11.21
N ALA A 511 -2.56 -6.24 10.42
CA ALA A 511 -3.89 -6.55 10.93
C ALA A 511 -4.01 -7.99 11.42
N VAL A 512 -3.42 -8.95 10.69
CA VAL A 512 -3.40 -10.37 11.09
C VAL A 512 -2.57 -10.57 12.36
N LEU A 513 -1.33 -10.08 12.37
CA LEU A 513 -0.41 -10.26 13.50
C LEU A 513 -0.94 -9.64 14.79
N SER A 514 -1.48 -8.42 14.72
CA SER A 514 -2.07 -7.76 15.89
C SER A 514 -3.27 -8.53 16.45
N ALA A 515 -4.09 -9.11 15.57
CA ALA A 515 -5.21 -9.94 15.99
C ALA A 515 -4.73 -11.19 16.73
N LEU A 516 -3.72 -11.90 16.20
CA LEU A 516 -3.17 -13.10 16.82
C LEU A 516 -2.54 -12.79 18.19
N ASP A 517 -1.79 -11.70 18.30
CA ASP A 517 -1.25 -11.23 19.59
C ASP A 517 -2.36 -10.90 20.59
N ALA A 518 -3.34 -10.10 20.17
CA ALA A 518 -4.45 -9.68 21.03
C ALA A 518 -5.24 -10.87 21.59
N ILE A 519 -5.62 -11.84 20.73
CA ILE A 519 -6.36 -13.02 21.19
C ILE A 519 -5.48 -13.97 21.99
N GLY A 520 -4.18 -14.06 21.73
CA GLY A 520 -3.24 -14.83 22.53
C GLY A 520 -3.17 -14.32 23.98
N ARG A 521 -3.05 -12.99 24.15
CA ARG A 521 -3.06 -12.35 25.45
C ARG A 521 -4.42 -12.45 26.16
N LEU A 522 -5.52 -12.24 25.41
CA LEU A 522 -6.88 -12.42 25.93
C LEU A 522 -7.10 -13.86 26.41
N HIS A 523 -6.73 -14.85 25.60
CA HIS A 523 -6.86 -16.26 25.94
C HIS A 523 -6.08 -16.60 27.23
N LYS A 524 -4.83 -16.16 27.34
CA LYS A 524 -4.04 -16.33 28.55
C LYS A 524 -4.77 -15.75 29.78
N ARG A 525 -5.37 -14.57 29.65
CA ARG A 525 -6.14 -13.93 30.72
C ARG A 525 -7.38 -14.76 31.12
N VAL A 526 -8.12 -15.29 30.14
CA VAL A 526 -9.27 -16.17 30.36
C VAL A 526 -8.89 -17.46 31.09
N MET A 527 -7.75 -18.05 30.73
CA MET A 527 -7.30 -19.31 31.33
C MET A 527 -6.76 -19.16 32.75
N THR A 528 -6.43 -17.93 33.16
CA THR A 528 -5.94 -17.61 34.51
C THR A 528 -6.99 -16.97 35.42
N ALA A 529 -8.16 -16.61 34.88
CA ALA A 529 -9.31 -16.08 35.63
C ALA A 529 -10.24 -17.23 36.10
#